data_3993c76cebf4bba13a23de7b0a080c29
#
_entry.id   3993c76cebf4bba13a23de7b0a080c29
#
_cell.length_a   1.000
_cell.length_b   1.000
_cell.length_c   1.000
_cell.angle_alpha   90.00
_cell.angle_beta   90.00
_cell.angle_gamma   90.00
#
_symmetry.space_group_name_H-M   'P 1'
#
loop_
_entity.id
_entity.type
_entity.pdbx_description
1 polymer ?
#
loop_
_entity_poly.entity_id
_entity_poly.type
_entity_poly.pdbx_seq_one_letter_code
_entity_poly.pdbx_strand_id
1 'polypeptide(L)'
;MTSRIDRLTELVRSVAFAGRAAAEEWVRDSGLTRQQAFTLGYLEQNQDRDVIARELAEMSGTTAASVTSLLQGLEERGYVTRTSSPNDARIKIVRVTAEGARVVAGFDESMAAEQRKLFDALDENEQDQLIALLERVVDADPSATAPSGGGPSRTAPPSGRR
;
A
#
# COMPACT_ATOMS: atom_id res chain seq x y z
N MET A 1 -19.40 -15.17 29.97
CA MET A 1 -18.47 -14.07 30.33
C MET A 1 -17.35 -14.03 29.29
N THR A 2 -17.26 -12.99 28.51
CA THR A 2 -16.19 -12.81 27.50
C THR A 2 -14.86 -12.70 28.24
N SER A 3 -13.85 -13.50 27.86
CA SER A 3 -12.51 -13.42 28.42
C SER A 3 -11.89 -12.03 28.12
N ARG A 4 -11.00 -11.57 29.01
CA ARG A 4 -10.23 -10.34 28.76
C ARG A 4 -9.46 -10.42 27.43
N ILE A 5 -8.93 -11.57 27.09
CA ILE A 5 -8.23 -11.82 25.83
C ILE A 5 -9.19 -11.73 24.64
N ASP A 6 -10.39 -12.31 24.74
CA ASP A 6 -11.40 -12.20 23.68
C ASP A 6 -11.75 -10.74 23.41
N ARG A 7 -11.91 -9.94 24.47
CA ARG A 7 -12.21 -8.51 24.33
C ARG A 7 -11.06 -7.72 23.69
N LEU A 8 -9.82 -7.99 24.06
CA LEU A 8 -8.64 -7.37 23.43
C LEU A 8 -8.58 -7.74 21.94
N THR A 9 -8.76 -9.01 21.60
CA THR A 9 -8.76 -9.49 20.22
C THR A 9 -9.86 -8.83 19.40
N GLU A 10 -11.07 -8.70 19.97
CA GLU A 10 -12.19 -8.02 19.32
C GLU A 10 -11.88 -6.54 19.03
N LEU A 11 -11.32 -5.82 20.00
CA LEU A 11 -10.99 -4.41 19.86
C LEU A 11 -9.89 -4.16 18.81
N VAL A 12 -8.81 -4.95 18.86
CA VAL A 12 -7.73 -4.88 17.85
C VAL A 12 -8.28 -5.16 16.45
N ARG A 13 -9.16 -6.18 16.33
CA ARG A 13 -9.81 -6.49 15.05
C ARG A 13 -10.71 -5.34 14.57
N SER A 14 -11.45 -4.69 15.46
CA SER A 14 -12.33 -3.57 15.12
C SER A 14 -11.53 -2.37 14.60
N VAL A 15 -10.40 -2.03 15.24
CA VAL A 15 -9.49 -0.97 14.78
C VAL A 15 -8.91 -1.31 13.40
N ALA A 16 -8.44 -2.54 13.20
CA ALA A 16 -7.91 -2.98 11.91
C ALA A 16 -8.99 -2.97 10.80
N PHE A 17 -10.24 -3.32 11.15
CA PHE A 17 -11.35 -3.30 10.20
C PHE A 17 -11.71 -1.87 9.77
N ALA A 18 -11.71 -0.90 10.69
CA ALA A 18 -12.01 0.50 10.38
C ALA A 18 -11.04 1.07 9.32
N GLY A 19 -9.73 0.78 9.44
CA GLY A 19 -8.75 1.18 8.43
C GLY A 19 -9.00 0.55 7.05
N ARG A 20 -9.43 -0.71 6.99
CA ARG A 20 -9.79 -1.37 5.73
C ARG A 20 -11.04 -0.77 5.09
N ALA A 21 -12.05 -0.46 5.88
CA ALA A 21 -13.28 0.14 5.39
C ALA A 21 -13.02 1.50 4.75
N ALA A 22 -12.18 2.34 5.36
CA ALA A 22 -11.77 3.61 4.79
C ALA A 22 -11.03 3.47 3.45
N ALA A 23 -10.11 2.49 3.35
CA ALA A 23 -9.41 2.20 2.11
C ALA A 23 -10.37 1.73 0.99
N GLU A 24 -11.35 0.89 1.32
CA GLU A 24 -12.36 0.43 0.36
C GLU A 24 -13.30 1.55 -0.10
N GLU A 25 -13.65 2.46 0.80
CA GLU A 25 -14.44 3.64 0.47
C GLU A 25 -13.69 4.57 -0.48
N TRP A 26 -12.44 4.89 -0.19
CA TRP A 26 -11.61 5.70 -1.07
C TRP A 26 -11.44 5.08 -2.47
N VAL A 27 -11.17 3.77 -2.54
CA VAL A 27 -11.04 3.03 -3.81
C VAL A 27 -12.34 3.15 -4.62
N ARG A 28 -13.50 3.00 -3.99
CA ARG A 28 -14.81 3.14 -4.63
C ARG A 28 -15.00 4.56 -5.17
N ASP A 29 -14.68 5.58 -4.38
CA ASP A 29 -14.89 6.99 -4.73
C ASP A 29 -13.93 7.48 -5.81
N SER A 30 -12.68 6.96 -5.82
CA SER A 30 -11.70 7.24 -6.87
C SER A 30 -12.06 6.60 -8.21
N GLY A 31 -13.01 5.64 -8.23
CA GLY A 31 -13.34 4.83 -9.39
C GLY A 31 -12.20 3.92 -9.85
N LEU A 32 -11.22 3.67 -8.99
CA LEU A 32 -10.16 2.69 -9.21
C LEU A 32 -10.59 1.32 -8.71
N THR A 33 -10.02 0.26 -9.29
CA THR A 33 -10.02 -1.04 -8.65
C THR A 33 -8.93 -1.09 -7.57
N ARG A 34 -9.07 -1.97 -6.58
CA ARG A 34 -8.04 -2.17 -5.56
C ARG A 34 -6.66 -2.46 -6.17
N GLN A 35 -6.64 -3.24 -7.24
CA GLN A 35 -5.39 -3.60 -7.93
C GLN A 35 -4.77 -2.41 -8.67
N GLN A 36 -5.59 -1.53 -9.25
CA GLN A 36 -5.11 -0.27 -9.85
C GLN A 36 -4.52 0.67 -8.80
N ALA A 37 -5.20 0.86 -7.67
CA ALA A 37 -4.72 1.67 -6.56
C ALA A 37 -3.38 1.14 -6.02
N PHE A 38 -3.28 -0.17 -5.79
CA PHE A 38 -2.04 -0.82 -5.35
C PHE A 38 -0.89 -0.65 -6.36
N THR A 39 -1.18 -0.81 -7.66
CA THR A 39 -0.18 -0.61 -8.71
C THR A 39 0.33 0.83 -8.78
N LEU A 40 -0.57 1.81 -8.64
CA LEU A 40 -0.18 3.23 -8.60
C LEU A 40 0.71 3.53 -7.39
N GLY A 41 0.35 3.06 -6.20
CA GLY A 41 1.16 3.23 -4.99
C GLY A 41 2.54 2.58 -5.13
N TYR A 42 2.61 1.39 -5.73
CA TYR A 42 3.89 0.74 -6.00
C TYR A 42 4.77 1.55 -6.97
N LEU A 43 4.20 2.06 -8.06
CA LEU A 43 4.92 2.87 -9.03
C LEU A 43 5.39 4.20 -8.43
N GLU A 44 4.59 4.80 -7.57
CA GLU A 44 4.92 6.04 -6.87
C GLU A 44 6.13 5.84 -5.93
N GLN A 45 6.14 4.78 -5.14
CA GLN A 45 7.24 4.43 -4.24
C GLN A 45 8.54 4.03 -4.96
N ASN A 46 8.48 3.71 -6.25
CA ASN A 46 9.61 3.25 -7.05
C ASN A 46 9.91 4.18 -8.23
N GLN A 47 9.67 5.49 -8.10
CA GLN A 47 9.90 6.47 -9.16
C GLN A 47 11.38 6.66 -9.54
N ASP A 48 12.29 6.29 -8.65
CA ASP A 48 13.75 6.39 -8.80
C ASP A 48 14.35 5.30 -9.70
N ARG A 49 13.55 4.32 -10.13
CA ARG A 49 13.99 3.21 -10.98
C ARG A 49 12.98 2.85 -12.07
N ASP A 50 13.43 2.05 -13.02
CA ASP A 50 12.59 1.53 -14.08
C ASP A 50 11.77 0.33 -13.57
N VAL A 51 10.45 0.47 -13.56
CA VAL A 51 9.50 -0.62 -13.27
C VAL A 51 8.93 -1.15 -14.58
N ILE A 52 8.89 -2.45 -14.74
CA ILE A 52 8.38 -3.12 -15.95
C ILE A 52 7.11 -3.93 -15.65
N ALA A 53 6.29 -4.16 -16.68
CA ALA A 53 5.03 -4.89 -16.53
C ALA A 53 5.19 -6.31 -15.96
N ARG A 54 6.31 -6.98 -16.25
CA ARG A 54 6.60 -8.29 -15.69
C ARG A 54 6.76 -8.26 -14.17
N GLU A 55 7.48 -7.29 -13.66
CA GLU A 55 7.67 -7.08 -12.21
C GLU A 55 6.32 -6.85 -11.51
N LEU A 56 5.44 -6.04 -12.13
CA LEU A 56 4.10 -5.81 -11.61
C LEU A 56 3.25 -7.10 -11.58
N ALA A 57 3.42 -7.99 -12.54
CA ALA A 57 2.76 -9.28 -12.57
C ALA A 57 3.25 -10.21 -11.45
N GLU A 58 4.56 -10.29 -11.26
CA GLU A 58 5.19 -11.08 -10.20
C GLU A 58 4.77 -10.56 -8.80
N MET A 59 4.82 -9.24 -8.58
CA MET A 59 4.46 -8.60 -7.33
C MET A 59 2.97 -8.77 -6.98
N SER A 60 2.08 -8.68 -7.96
CA SER A 60 0.63 -8.79 -7.74
C SER A 60 0.09 -10.23 -7.81
N GLY A 61 0.94 -11.22 -8.10
CA GLY A 61 0.54 -12.62 -8.25
C GLY A 61 -0.45 -12.86 -9.39
N THR A 62 -0.42 -12.01 -10.44
CA THR A 62 -1.34 -12.07 -11.58
C THR A 62 -0.63 -12.39 -12.89
N THR A 63 -1.41 -12.56 -13.97
CA THR A 63 -0.84 -12.83 -15.29
C THR A 63 -0.38 -11.54 -15.97
N ALA A 64 0.57 -11.66 -16.91
CA ALA A 64 1.01 -10.54 -17.74
C ALA A 64 -0.14 -9.92 -18.56
N ALA A 65 -1.12 -10.72 -18.98
CA ALA A 65 -2.31 -10.23 -19.68
C ALA A 65 -3.18 -9.35 -18.76
N SER A 66 -3.39 -9.78 -17.51
CA SER A 66 -4.13 -9.01 -16.52
C SER A 66 -3.45 -7.67 -16.22
N VAL A 67 -2.11 -7.66 -16.05
CA VAL A 67 -1.34 -6.43 -15.85
C VAL A 67 -1.42 -5.52 -17.07
N THR A 68 -1.38 -6.08 -18.29
CA THR A 68 -1.51 -5.28 -19.52
C THR A 68 -2.85 -4.53 -19.55
N SER A 69 -3.96 -5.21 -19.26
CA SER A 69 -5.30 -4.60 -19.21
C SER A 69 -5.41 -3.56 -18.10
N LEU A 70 -4.84 -3.85 -16.92
CA LEU A 70 -4.80 -2.93 -15.79
C LEU A 70 -4.04 -1.64 -16.15
N LEU A 71 -2.84 -1.78 -16.74
CA LEU A 71 -2.01 -0.65 -17.15
C LEU A 71 -2.66 0.15 -18.27
N GLN A 72 -3.36 -0.50 -19.20
CA GLN A 72 -4.13 0.20 -20.23
C GLN A 72 -5.20 1.10 -19.59
N GLY A 73 -5.98 0.58 -18.65
CA GLY A 73 -7.00 1.38 -17.96
C GLY A 73 -6.41 2.55 -17.15
N LEU A 74 -5.22 2.39 -16.57
CA LEU A 74 -4.53 3.48 -15.88
C LEU A 74 -3.95 4.52 -16.85
N GLU A 75 -3.44 4.07 -18.02
CA GLU A 75 -2.92 4.94 -19.06
C GLU A 75 -4.02 5.76 -19.73
N GLU A 76 -5.18 5.16 -20.02
CA GLU A 76 -6.38 5.85 -20.54
C GLU A 76 -6.87 6.96 -19.59
N ARG A 77 -6.67 6.80 -18.29
CA ARG A 77 -6.95 7.83 -17.27
C ARG A 77 -5.82 8.83 -17.08
N GLY A 78 -4.70 8.67 -17.77
CA GLY A 78 -3.55 9.54 -17.65
C GLY A 78 -2.74 9.37 -16.36
N TYR A 79 -2.92 8.29 -15.61
CA TYR A 79 -2.25 8.05 -14.32
C TYR A 79 -0.89 7.40 -14.46
N VAL A 80 -0.65 6.71 -15.57
CA VAL A 80 0.66 6.12 -15.90
C VAL A 80 1.04 6.41 -17.34
N THR A 81 2.34 6.30 -17.64
CA THR A 81 2.87 6.27 -18.99
C THR A 81 3.65 4.99 -19.22
N ARG A 82 3.66 4.49 -20.46
CA ARG A 82 4.45 3.35 -20.88
C ARG A 82 5.39 3.75 -22.00
N THR A 83 6.69 3.64 -21.76
CA THR A 83 7.72 3.96 -22.74
C THR A 83 8.57 2.75 -23.05
N SER A 84 9.13 2.66 -24.26
CA SER A 84 10.07 1.58 -24.56
C SER A 84 11.37 1.79 -23.79
N SER A 85 11.93 0.70 -23.27
CA SER A 85 13.26 0.74 -22.67
C SER A 85 14.31 1.14 -23.72
N PRO A 86 15.26 2.01 -23.39
CA PRO A 86 16.34 2.37 -24.31
C PRO A 86 17.25 1.17 -24.65
N ASN A 87 17.28 0.15 -23.80
CA ASN A 87 18.13 -1.04 -23.97
C ASN A 87 17.43 -2.17 -24.73
N ASP A 88 16.11 -2.25 -24.70
CA ASP A 88 15.31 -3.25 -25.42
C ASP A 88 13.90 -2.70 -25.68
N ALA A 89 13.58 -2.42 -26.93
CA ALA A 89 12.29 -1.88 -27.34
C ALA A 89 11.09 -2.79 -27.02
N ARG A 90 11.32 -4.09 -26.79
CA ARG A 90 10.29 -5.06 -26.38
C ARG A 90 9.85 -4.89 -24.93
N ILE A 91 10.72 -4.27 -24.11
CA ILE A 91 10.44 -4.01 -22.70
C ILE A 91 9.76 -2.65 -22.60
N LYS A 92 8.64 -2.58 -21.90
CA LYS A 92 7.94 -1.34 -21.59
C LYS A 92 8.19 -0.97 -20.13
N ILE A 93 8.77 0.20 -19.94
CA ILE A 93 8.93 0.85 -18.64
C ILE A 93 7.63 1.56 -18.32
N VAL A 94 7.14 1.37 -17.11
CA VAL A 94 5.92 1.99 -16.60
C VAL A 94 6.30 3.02 -15.55
N ARG A 95 5.77 4.23 -15.69
CA ARG A 95 5.98 5.31 -14.73
C ARG A 95 4.65 5.94 -14.33
N VAL A 96 4.53 6.32 -13.07
CA VAL A 96 3.41 7.13 -12.60
C VAL A 96 3.56 8.54 -13.17
N THR A 97 2.44 9.16 -13.52
CA THR A 97 2.40 10.59 -13.93
C THR A 97 2.20 11.48 -12.70
N ALA A 98 2.35 12.80 -12.88
CA ALA A 98 2.00 13.76 -11.82
C ALA A 98 0.52 13.65 -11.39
N GLU A 99 -0.39 13.29 -12.31
CA GLU A 99 -1.79 13.04 -11.99
C GLU A 99 -1.96 11.77 -11.17
N GLY A 100 -1.32 10.67 -11.58
CA GLY A 100 -1.32 9.42 -10.82
C GLY A 100 -0.72 9.58 -9.41
N ALA A 101 0.37 10.33 -9.27
CA ALA A 101 0.98 10.63 -7.97
C ALA A 101 0.04 11.45 -7.06
N ARG A 102 -0.73 12.40 -7.62
CA ARG A 102 -1.76 13.14 -6.86
C ARG A 102 -2.86 12.24 -6.34
N VAL A 103 -3.26 11.26 -7.13
CA VAL A 103 -4.26 10.25 -6.71
C VAL A 103 -3.73 9.41 -5.54
N VAL A 104 -2.45 8.99 -5.57
CA VAL A 104 -1.81 8.27 -4.45
C VAL A 104 -1.73 9.15 -3.21
N ALA A 105 -1.27 10.40 -3.34
CA ALA A 105 -1.20 11.34 -2.22
C ALA A 105 -2.57 11.58 -1.58
N GLY A 106 -3.65 11.69 -2.37
CA GLY A 106 -5.01 11.79 -1.87
C GLY A 106 -5.46 10.56 -1.08
N PHE A 107 -5.00 9.37 -1.47
CA PHE A 107 -5.22 8.14 -0.69
C PHE A 107 -4.51 8.23 0.67
N ASP A 108 -3.23 8.57 0.70
CA ASP A 108 -2.44 8.65 1.92
C ASP A 108 -3.02 9.70 2.89
N GLU A 109 -3.43 10.87 2.37
CA GLU A 109 -4.09 11.91 3.17
C GLU A 109 -5.42 11.43 3.76
N SER A 110 -6.24 10.75 2.96
CA SER A 110 -7.53 10.19 3.40
C SER A 110 -7.33 9.15 4.49
N MET A 111 -6.37 8.22 4.30
CA MET A 111 -6.06 7.20 5.29
C MET A 111 -5.52 7.82 6.59
N ALA A 112 -4.63 8.80 6.50
CA ALA A 112 -4.11 9.50 7.68
C ALA A 112 -5.21 10.26 8.43
N ALA A 113 -6.19 10.83 7.72
CA ALA A 113 -7.33 11.50 8.34
C ALA A 113 -8.23 10.50 9.10
N GLU A 114 -8.54 9.35 8.50
CA GLU A 114 -9.35 8.32 9.16
C GLU A 114 -8.62 7.68 10.35
N GLN A 115 -7.31 7.46 10.25
CA GLN A 115 -6.50 6.99 11.35
C GLN A 115 -6.50 7.98 12.52
N ARG A 116 -6.36 9.28 12.24
CA ARG A 116 -6.47 10.32 13.28
C ARG A 116 -7.79 10.23 14.01
N LYS A 117 -8.91 10.17 13.30
CA LYS A 117 -10.25 10.06 13.89
C LYS A 117 -10.40 8.87 14.85
N LEU A 118 -9.74 7.74 14.55
CA LEU A 118 -9.78 6.57 15.44
C LEU A 118 -9.16 6.84 16.81
N PHE A 119 -8.16 7.71 16.86
CA PHE A 119 -7.40 7.98 18.07
C PHE A 119 -7.66 9.38 18.67
N ASP A 120 -8.52 10.20 18.05
CA ASP A 120 -8.93 11.52 18.55
C ASP A 120 -9.65 11.47 19.92
N ALA A 121 -10.17 10.30 20.30
CA ALA A 121 -10.76 10.07 21.62
C ALA A 121 -9.74 9.93 22.75
N LEU A 122 -8.45 9.81 22.42
CA LEU A 122 -7.35 9.66 23.36
C LEU A 122 -6.54 10.95 23.42
N ASP A 123 -6.16 11.37 24.64
CA ASP A 123 -5.17 12.43 24.80
C ASP A 123 -3.74 11.93 24.47
N GLU A 124 -2.79 12.86 24.38
CA GLU A 124 -1.39 12.55 24.00
C GLU A 124 -0.75 11.49 24.92
N ASN A 125 -0.99 11.57 26.23
CA ASN A 125 -0.44 10.61 27.19
C ASN A 125 -1.09 9.22 27.03
N GLU A 126 -2.39 9.16 26.75
CA GLU A 126 -3.10 7.91 26.48
C GLU A 126 -2.64 7.28 25.14
N GLN A 127 -2.35 8.11 24.13
CA GLN A 127 -1.77 7.65 22.86
C GLN A 127 -0.38 7.05 23.08
N ASP A 128 0.50 7.71 23.85
CA ASP A 128 1.83 7.20 24.20
C ASP A 128 1.76 5.87 24.97
N GLN A 129 0.82 5.74 25.90
CA GLN A 129 0.60 4.49 26.63
C GLN A 129 0.12 3.38 25.70
N LEU A 130 -0.79 3.67 24.78
CA LEU A 130 -1.28 2.70 23.80
C LEU A 130 -0.16 2.25 22.87
N ILE A 131 0.68 3.17 22.38
CA ILE A 131 1.85 2.86 21.57
C ILE A 131 2.76 1.89 22.30
N ALA A 132 3.17 2.20 23.52
CA ALA A 132 4.08 1.36 24.30
C ALA A 132 3.50 -0.05 24.56
N LEU A 133 2.17 -0.18 24.76
CA LEU A 133 1.51 -1.46 24.95
C LEU A 133 1.46 -2.28 23.66
N LEU A 134 1.17 -1.64 22.53
CA LEU A 134 1.11 -2.31 21.23
C LEU A 134 2.51 -2.76 20.77
N GLU A 135 3.54 -1.94 20.96
CA GLU A 135 4.94 -2.32 20.68
C GLU A 135 5.33 -3.58 21.43
N ARG A 136 5.03 -3.66 22.74
CA ARG A 136 5.29 -4.86 23.55
C ARG A 136 4.58 -6.11 23.04
N VAL A 137 3.36 -5.96 22.49
CA VAL A 137 2.60 -7.08 21.92
C VAL A 137 3.23 -7.55 20.61
N VAL A 138 3.66 -6.59 19.75
CA VAL A 138 4.29 -6.86 18.46
C VAL A 138 5.66 -7.53 18.67
N ASP A 139 6.47 -7.01 19.60
CA ASP A 139 7.81 -7.55 19.89
C ASP A 139 7.78 -8.95 20.50
N ALA A 140 6.68 -9.30 21.18
CA ALA A 140 6.49 -10.63 21.74
C ALA A 140 6.25 -11.72 20.68
N ASP A 141 5.79 -11.35 19.49
CA ASP A 141 5.60 -12.26 18.35
C ASP A 141 6.07 -11.59 17.04
N PRO A 142 7.35 -11.80 16.65
CA PRO A 142 7.89 -11.24 15.39
C PRO A 142 7.13 -11.66 14.13
N SER A 143 6.32 -12.73 14.18
CA SER A 143 5.47 -13.14 13.08
C SER A 143 4.26 -12.21 12.89
N ALA A 144 3.87 -11.47 13.92
CA ALA A 144 2.82 -10.46 13.86
C ALA A 144 3.22 -9.19 13.08
N THR A 145 4.50 -9.01 12.83
CA THR A 145 5.07 -7.84 12.13
C THR A 145 5.05 -7.98 10.61
N ALA A 146 4.58 -9.10 10.06
CA ALA A 146 4.41 -9.25 8.62
C ALA A 146 3.32 -8.28 8.14
N PRO A 147 3.63 -7.30 7.27
CA PRO A 147 2.64 -6.34 6.79
C PRO A 147 1.58 -7.08 5.99
N SER A 148 0.38 -7.18 6.55
CA SER A 148 -0.80 -7.58 5.80
C SER A 148 -1.14 -6.46 4.80
N GLY A 149 -0.52 -6.52 3.62
CA GLY A 149 -0.89 -5.71 2.47
C GLY A 149 -0.54 -4.22 2.60
N GLY A 150 0.65 -3.87 2.17
CA GLY A 150 1.03 -2.49 1.94
C GLY A 150 2.53 -2.40 1.72
N GLY A 151 2.95 -2.19 0.51
CA GLY A 151 4.26 -1.75 0.08
C GLY A 151 5.48 -2.64 0.40
N PRO A 152 6.32 -2.89 -0.59
CA PRO A 152 7.53 -3.66 -0.39
C PRO A 152 8.51 -2.89 0.52
N SER A 153 8.90 -3.54 1.62
CA SER A 153 10.07 -3.12 2.42
C SER A 153 11.25 -2.82 1.50
N ARG A 154 11.90 -1.69 1.74
CA ARG A 154 13.18 -1.33 1.12
C ARG A 154 14.19 -2.46 1.34
N THR A 155 14.31 -3.36 0.39
CA THR A 155 15.45 -4.27 0.32
C THR A 155 16.67 -3.46 -0.11
N ALA A 156 17.68 -3.38 0.76
CA ALA A 156 18.98 -2.81 0.45
C ALA A 156 19.60 -3.52 -0.77
N PRO A 157 20.34 -2.80 -1.62
CA PRO A 157 20.99 -3.39 -2.79
C PRO A 157 22.04 -4.40 -2.36
N PRO A 158 22.22 -5.51 -3.09
CA PRO A 158 23.29 -6.45 -2.81
C PRO A 158 24.64 -5.77 -3.05
N SER A 159 25.49 -5.77 -2.01
CA SER A 159 26.87 -5.32 -2.10
C SER A 159 27.58 -6.11 -3.19
N GLY A 160 28.06 -5.41 -4.21
CA GLY A 160 28.92 -5.97 -5.24
C GLY A 160 30.18 -6.58 -4.61
N ARG A 161 30.43 -7.82 -4.93
CA ARG A 161 31.79 -8.40 -4.88
C ARG A 161 32.29 -8.55 -6.29
N ARG A 162 33.49 -8.10 -6.46
CA ARG A 162 34.42 -8.13 -7.61
C ARG A 162 34.36 -9.42 -8.41
#